data_cc6f0a83358451aaf867aa00fff9af59
#
_entry.id   cc6f0a83358451aaf867aa00fff9af59
#
_cell.length_a   1.000
_cell.length_b   1.000
_cell.length_c   1.000
_cell.angle_alpha   90.00
_cell.angle_beta   90.00
_cell.angle_gamma   90.00
#
_symmetry.space_group_name_H-M   'P 1'
#
loop_
_entity.id
_entity.type
_entity.pdbx_description
1 polymer ?
#
loop_
_entity_poly.entity_id
_entity_poly.type
_entity_poly.pdbx_seq_one_letter_code
_entity_poly.pdbx_strand_id
1 'polypeptide(L)'
;MMLNKVMFFLPTLGGGGAERTVIQLANSFAEQGIQVDLAVCNIQGEKGKLRPEVSTKIQLLDLNCGRVVNALMPLKQQLKTGQYVAVVATQTHSNIICAFAKKLARVKTKLIFREVSTPSKNMKLQGFSKFVLKSLVNYSYPMADRVVCVSNGVLEDFREYYGYQQSNLVTIYNPVIDDSYFVKLQAPVTHRFFEPNLKVIMAVGRLTEAKNFANLIRAFARLHQQQPNTRLIILGEGELRQELEHLRADLGLHDVVDLPGFDANPYAYFKYAELFVL
;
A
#
# COMPACT_ATOMS: atom_id res chain seq x y z
N MET A 1 27.64 18.19 11.58
CA MET A 1 26.68 17.09 11.54
C MET A 1 26.29 16.89 10.07
N MET A 2 26.61 15.75 9.46
CA MET A 2 26.03 15.48 8.13
C MET A 2 24.53 15.28 8.35
N LEU A 3 23.72 16.14 7.76
CA LEU A 3 22.27 16.03 7.75
C LEU A 3 21.91 14.76 6.99
N ASN A 4 21.52 13.69 7.72
CA ASN A 4 21.04 12.46 7.11
C ASN A 4 19.66 12.73 6.51
N LYS A 5 19.61 13.15 5.27
CA LYS A 5 18.36 13.41 4.55
C LYS A 5 17.99 12.22 3.68
N VAL A 6 16.77 11.70 3.85
CA VAL A 6 16.23 10.55 3.11
C VAL A 6 15.00 11.00 2.31
N MET A 7 14.88 10.51 1.09
CA MET A 7 13.66 10.68 0.29
C MET A 7 12.90 9.37 0.19
N PHE A 8 11.60 9.40 0.46
CA PHE A 8 10.66 8.35 0.06
C PHE A 8 9.97 8.76 -1.23
N PHE A 9 9.83 7.84 -2.17
CA PHE A 9 9.14 8.08 -3.44
C PHE A 9 8.09 7.02 -3.72
N LEU A 10 6.86 7.47 -4.00
CA LEU A 10 5.73 6.62 -4.39
C LEU A 10 4.78 7.36 -5.36
N PRO A 11 3.92 6.64 -6.09
CA PRO A 11 3.05 7.28 -7.09
C PRO A 11 2.03 8.25 -6.51
N THR A 12 1.37 7.87 -5.41
CA THR A 12 0.24 8.61 -4.83
C THR A 12 0.14 8.36 -3.32
N LEU A 13 -0.78 9.06 -2.66
CA LEU A 13 -1.22 8.82 -1.28
C LEU A 13 -2.70 8.39 -1.27
N GLY A 14 -3.10 7.50 -2.16
CA GLY A 14 -4.50 7.17 -2.45
C GLY A 14 -5.21 6.23 -1.49
N GLY A 15 -4.56 5.74 -0.41
CA GLY A 15 -5.23 4.96 0.63
C GLY A 15 -4.94 3.46 0.63
N GLY A 16 -4.01 2.98 -0.19
CA GLY A 16 -3.58 1.58 -0.18
C GLY A 16 -2.64 1.22 0.98
N GLY A 17 -2.51 -0.07 1.28
CA GLY A 17 -1.62 -0.55 2.35
C GLY A 17 -0.14 -0.24 2.10
N ALA A 18 0.30 -0.20 0.83
CA ALA A 18 1.67 0.15 0.47
C ALA A 18 1.99 1.61 0.82
N GLU A 19 1.06 2.53 0.52
CA GLU A 19 1.16 3.96 0.82
C GLU A 19 1.17 4.20 2.34
N ARG A 20 0.26 3.56 3.09
CA ARG A 20 0.23 3.65 4.57
C ARG A 20 1.53 3.20 5.19
N THR A 21 2.09 2.08 4.73
CA THR A 21 3.38 1.59 5.23
C THR A 21 4.52 2.57 4.95
N VAL A 22 4.53 3.23 3.77
CA VAL A 22 5.57 4.23 3.46
C VAL A 22 5.41 5.46 4.35
N ILE A 23 4.18 5.94 4.57
CA ILE A 23 3.91 7.07 5.47
C ILE A 23 4.36 6.73 6.89
N GLN A 24 4.03 5.55 7.40
CA GLN A 24 4.44 5.09 8.73
C GLN A 24 5.96 5.05 8.88
N LEU A 25 6.68 4.49 7.90
CA LEU A 25 8.15 4.48 7.89
C LEU A 25 8.72 5.91 7.83
N ALA A 26 8.18 6.76 6.97
CA ALA A 26 8.62 8.14 6.82
C ALA A 26 8.40 8.95 8.11
N ASN A 27 7.23 8.79 8.74
CA ASN A 27 6.92 9.42 10.03
C ASN A 27 7.89 8.96 11.12
N SER A 28 8.13 7.64 11.24
CA SER A 28 9.07 7.08 12.23
C SER A 28 10.50 7.60 12.04
N PHE A 29 10.95 7.76 10.79
CA PHE A 29 12.27 8.34 10.50
C PHE A 29 12.34 9.82 10.92
N ALA A 30 11.28 10.58 10.65
CA ALA A 30 11.21 11.98 11.03
C ALA A 30 11.15 12.17 12.57
N GLU A 31 10.49 11.26 13.28
CA GLU A 31 10.46 11.24 14.76
C GLU A 31 11.83 10.95 15.36
N GLN A 32 12.65 10.13 14.70
CA GLN A 32 14.04 9.85 15.07
C GLN A 32 15.01 10.98 14.71
N GLY A 33 14.53 12.10 14.20
CA GLY A 33 15.34 13.28 13.84
C GLY A 33 16.03 13.20 12.48
N ILE A 34 15.66 12.23 11.64
CA ILE A 34 16.12 12.14 10.26
C ILE A 34 15.30 13.13 9.41
N GLN A 35 15.97 13.93 8.58
CA GLN A 35 15.24 14.77 7.63
C GLN A 35 14.62 13.90 6.54
N VAL A 36 13.31 14.05 6.34
CA VAL A 36 12.55 13.24 5.39
C VAL A 36 11.81 14.11 4.39
N ASP A 37 12.03 13.83 3.11
CA ASP A 37 11.18 14.30 2.03
C ASP A 37 10.32 13.12 1.52
N LEU A 38 9.03 13.35 1.36
CA LEU A 38 8.10 12.40 0.76
C LEU A 38 7.67 12.92 -0.60
N ALA A 39 8.25 12.37 -1.66
CA ALA A 39 7.96 12.74 -3.04
C ALA A 39 6.86 11.84 -3.62
N VAL A 40 5.86 12.45 -4.25
CA VAL A 40 4.74 11.77 -4.90
C VAL A 40 4.47 12.36 -6.28
N CYS A 41 3.94 11.55 -7.21
CA CYS A 41 3.62 12.04 -8.55
C CYS A 41 2.42 13.00 -8.56
N ASN A 42 1.44 12.78 -7.68
CA ASN A 42 0.23 13.61 -7.59
C ASN A 42 -0.48 13.35 -6.25
N ILE A 43 -0.95 14.43 -5.61
CA ILE A 43 -1.71 14.42 -4.36
C ILE A 43 -3.12 15.01 -4.49
N GLN A 44 -3.60 15.28 -5.69
CA GLN A 44 -4.91 15.89 -5.92
C GLN A 44 -6.05 14.88 -5.77
N GLY A 45 -7.15 15.31 -5.14
CA GLY A 45 -8.36 14.52 -4.95
C GLY A 45 -8.09 13.16 -4.26
N GLU A 46 -8.65 12.10 -4.81
CA GLU A 46 -8.52 10.73 -4.30
C GLU A 46 -7.06 10.25 -4.14
N LYS A 47 -6.12 10.81 -4.92
CA LYS A 47 -4.70 10.47 -4.86
C LYS A 47 -3.99 11.05 -3.65
N GLY A 48 -4.64 11.92 -2.88
CA GLY A 48 -4.13 12.55 -1.67
C GLY A 48 -4.85 12.17 -0.38
N LYS A 49 -5.71 11.15 -0.38
CA LYS A 49 -6.52 10.74 0.79
C LYS A 49 -5.72 10.57 2.08
N LEU A 50 -4.51 10.05 1.99
CA LEU A 50 -3.64 9.82 3.15
C LEU A 50 -2.74 11.02 3.52
N ARG A 51 -2.87 12.15 2.84
CA ARG A 51 -2.10 13.36 3.16
C ARG A 51 -2.20 13.76 4.64
N PRO A 52 -3.36 13.69 5.30
CA PRO A 52 -3.48 14.02 6.73
C PRO A 52 -2.69 13.09 7.67
N GLU A 53 -2.31 11.88 7.21
CA GLU A 53 -1.52 10.93 7.99
C GLU A 53 0.00 11.23 7.92
N VAL A 54 0.44 12.13 7.03
CA VAL A 54 1.84 12.53 6.90
C VAL A 54 2.20 13.55 7.99
N SER A 55 3.24 13.24 8.77
CA SER A 55 3.73 14.14 9.83
C SER A 55 4.12 15.51 9.30
N THR A 56 3.83 16.55 10.06
CA THR A 56 4.24 17.95 9.75
C THR A 56 5.77 18.14 9.74
N LYS A 57 6.54 17.19 10.30
CA LYS A 57 8.00 17.17 10.24
C LYS A 57 8.55 16.73 8.88
N ILE A 58 7.70 16.19 7.99
CA ILE A 58 8.06 15.70 6.66
C ILE A 58 7.79 16.76 5.61
N GLN A 59 8.76 17.00 4.73
CA GLN A 59 8.54 17.80 3.54
C GLN A 59 7.82 16.96 2.47
N LEU A 60 6.53 17.24 2.26
CA LEU A 60 5.76 16.62 1.19
C LEU A 60 6.01 17.33 -0.13
N LEU A 61 6.51 16.57 -1.13
CA LEU A 61 6.85 17.07 -2.46
C LEU A 61 5.87 16.51 -3.50
N ASP A 62 4.94 17.33 -3.97
CA ASP A 62 4.12 17.00 -5.15
C ASP A 62 4.93 17.29 -6.42
N LEU A 63 5.30 16.23 -7.14
CA LEU A 63 6.02 16.35 -8.41
C LEU A 63 5.11 16.77 -9.57
N ASN A 64 3.81 16.82 -9.34
CA ASN A 64 2.75 17.23 -10.27
C ASN A 64 2.94 16.63 -11.68
N CYS A 65 3.29 15.33 -11.76
CA CYS A 65 3.63 14.68 -13.02
C CYS A 65 2.57 13.70 -13.55
N GLY A 66 1.49 13.49 -12.82
CA GLY A 66 0.33 12.68 -13.23
C GLY A 66 0.59 11.17 -13.34
N ARG A 67 1.64 10.76 -14.05
CA ARG A 67 2.09 9.36 -14.22
C ARG A 67 3.53 9.20 -13.76
N VAL A 68 3.86 8.01 -13.23
CA VAL A 68 5.20 7.68 -12.71
C VAL A 68 6.31 7.91 -13.75
N VAL A 69 6.07 7.60 -15.01
CA VAL A 69 7.07 7.79 -16.09
C VAL A 69 7.47 9.27 -16.24
N ASN A 70 6.56 10.20 -16.01
CA ASN A 70 6.82 11.63 -16.10
C ASN A 70 7.62 12.17 -14.89
N ALA A 71 7.76 11.37 -13.83
CA ALA A 71 8.55 11.74 -12.65
C ALA A 71 10.06 11.74 -12.90
N LEU A 72 10.54 11.21 -14.03
CA LEU A 72 11.98 11.06 -14.33
C LEU A 72 12.75 12.38 -14.18
N MET A 73 12.31 13.45 -14.82
CA MET A 73 13.01 14.74 -14.78
C MET A 73 12.83 15.48 -13.44
N PRO A 74 11.62 15.56 -12.85
CA PRO A 74 11.46 16.07 -11.50
C PRO A 74 12.33 15.36 -10.47
N LEU A 75 12.35 14.01 -10.47
CA LEU A 75 13.21 13.24 -9.56
C LEU A 75 14.71 13.48 -9.79
N LYS A 76 15.14 13.52 -11.05
CA LYS A 76 16.54 13.88 -11.36
C LYS A 76 16.91 15.23 -10.75
N GLN A 77 16.03 16.24 -10.84
CA GLN A 77 16.27 17.56 -10.27
C GLN A 77 16.34 17.48 -8.74
N GLN A 78 15.38 16.81 -8.11
CA GLN A 78 15.35 16.62 -6.66
C GLN A 78 16.61 15.91 -6.15
N LEU A 79 17.06 14.84 -6.84
CA LEU A 79 18.26 14.11 -6.48
C LEU A 79 19.53 14.96 -6.58
N LYS A 80 19.60 15.90 -7.54
CA LYS A 80 20.74 16.82 -7.67
C LYS A 80 20.79 17.88 -6.57
N THR A 81 19.65 18.41 -6.18
CA THR A 81 19.58 19.56 -5.26
C THR A 81 19.39 19.16 -3.81
N GLY A 82 18.75 18.01 -3.56
CA GLY A 82 18.27 17.62 -2.22
C GLY A 82 19.34 16.99 -1.32
N GLN A 83 20.51 16.64 -1.82
CA GLN A 83 21.64 16.05 -1.06
C GLN A 83 21.24 14.81 -0.23
N TYR A 84 20.41 13.94 -0.78
CA TYR A 84 19.93 12.74 -0.10
C TYR A 84 21.02 11.70 0.08
N VAL A 85 21.13 11.14 1.28
CA VAL A 85 21.99 9.97 1.57
C VAL A 85 21.37 8.70 1.01
N ALA A 86 20.05 8.61 1.01
CA ALA A 86 19.30 7.47 0.47
C ALA A 86 17.96 7.90 -0.12
N VAL A 87 17.48 7.10 -1.08
CA VAL A 87 16.12 7.17 -1.62
C VAL A 87 15.48 5.78 -1.47
N VAL A 88 14.27 5.75 -0.91
CA VAL A 88 13.42 4.56 -0.81
C VAL A 88 12.28 4.71 -1.79
N ALA A 89 12.34 3.99 -2.90
CA ALA A 89 11.27 3.96 -3.90
C ALA A 89 10.39 2.72 -3.68
N THR A 90 9.08 2.85 -3.92
CA THR A 90 8.12 1.77 -3.69
C THR A 90 7.28 1.52 -4.93
N GLN A 91 7.10 0.26 -5.28
CA GLN A 91 6.45 -0.29 -6.49
C GLN A 91 7.38 -0.30 -7.72
N THR A 92 7.28 -1.35 -8.52
CA THR A 92 8.20 -1.66 -9.64
C THR A 92 8.42 -0.48 -10.59
N HIS A 93 7.36 0.20 -11.03
CA HIS A 93 7.51 1.33 -11.97
C HIS A 93 8.23 2.53 -11.33
N SER A 94 7.96 2.81 -10.06
CA SER A 94 8.64 3.88 -9.29
C SER A 94 10.12 3.55 -9.09
N ASN A 95 10.43 2.28 -8.80
CA ASN A 95 11.78 1.79 -8.62
C ASN A 95 12.61 1.98 -9.92
N ILE A 96 12.05 1.58 -11.07
CA ILE A 96 12.69 1.74 -12.38
C ILE A 96 12.99 3.22 -12.67
N ILE A 97 11.98 4.10 -12.51
CA ILE A 97 12.13 5.54 -12.80
C ILE A 97 13.17 6.17 -11.85
N CYS A 98 13.17 5.78 -10.57
CA CYS A 98 14.15 6.26 -9.60
C CYS A 98 15.59 5.85 -9.96
N ALA A 99 15.81 4.61 -10.45
CA ALA A 99 17.12 4.18 -10.94
C ALA A 99 17.63 5.05 -12.10
N PHE A 100 16.77 5.28 -13.10
CA PHE A 100 17.13 6.14 -14.23
C PHE A 100 17.35 7.59 -13.81
N ALA A 101 16.53 8.12 -12.89
CA ALA A 101 16.70 9.48 -12.37
C ALA A 101 18.07 9.64 -11.67
N LYS A 102 18.46 8.69 -10.80
CA LYS A 102 19.80 8.67 -10.17
C LYS A 102 20.91 8.62 -11.20
N LYS A 103 20.81 7.73 -12.19
CA LYS A 103 21.82 7.61 -13.25
C LYS A 103 22.01 8.92 -14.01
N LEU A 104 20.89 9.59 -14.38
CA LEU A 104 20.91 10.88 -15.07
C LEU A 104 21.37 12.04 -14.18
N ALA A 105 21.09 11.97 -12.88
CA ALA A 105 21.53 12.96 -11.90
C ALA A 105 23.03 12.87 -11.60
N ARG A 106 23.63 11.70 -11.80
CA ARG A 106 25.05 11.38 -11.51
C ARG A 106 25.42 11.61 -10.04
N VAL A 107 24.52 11.25 -9.13
CA VAL A 107 24.70 11.38 -7.67
C VAL A 107 25.05 10.04 -7.01
N LYS A 108 25.70 10.11 -5.82
CA LYS A 108 26.10 8.92 -5.04
C LYS A 108 25.05 8.45 -4.03
N THR A 109 23.83 8.97 -4.11
CA THR A 109 22.71 8.61 -3.25
C THR A 109 22.46 7.10 -3.29
N LYS A 110 22.27 6.45 -2.13
CA LYS A 110 21.89 5.04 -2.07
C LYS A 110 20.46 4.83 -2.54
N LEU A 111 20.21 3.75 -3.27
CA LEU A 111 18.87 3.36 -3.70
C LEU A 111 18.40 2.12 -2.92
N ILE A 112 17.22 2.23 -2.34
CA ILE A 112 16.51 1.12 -1.72
C ILE A 112 15.17 0.99 -2.43
N PHE A 113 14.95 -0.15 -3.09
CA PHE A 113 13.69 -0.45 -3.74
C PHE A 113 12.82 -1.32 -2.87
N ARG A 114 11.51 -1.05 -2.83
CA ARG A 114 10.55 -1.88 -2.12
C ARG A 114 9.58 -2.52 -3.11
N GLU A 115 9.49 -3.85 -3.06
CA GLU A 115 8.50 -4.65 -3.77
C GLU A 115 7.42 -5.10 -2.79
N VAL A 116 6.20 -4.64 -3.05
CA VAL A 116 5.06 -4.74 -2.12
C VAL A 116 3.97 -5.68 -2.62
N SER A 117 4.15 -6.26 -3.79
CA SER A 117 3.18 -7.14 -4.42
C SER A 117 3.86 -8.27 -5.19
N THR A 118 3.15 -9.35 -5.40
CA THR A 118 3.58 -10.52 -6.17
C THR A 118 3.49 -10.23 -7.68
N PRO A 119 4.61 -10.07 -8.41
CA PRO A 119 4.59 -9.69 -9.82
C PRO A 119 3.75 -10.62 -10.71
N SER A 120 3.85 -11.93 -10.51
CA SER A 120 3.12 -12.92 -11.33
C SER A 120 1.60 -12.77 -11.24
N LYS A 121 1.07 -12.32 -10.08
CA LYS A 121 -0.37 -12.19 -9.85
C LYS A 121 -0.90 -10.80 -10.23
N ASN A 122 -0.09 -9.76 -10.03
CA ASN A 122 -0.54 -8.38 -10.20
C ASN A 122 -0.24 -7.79 -11.58
N MET A 123 0.74 -8.34 -12.30
CA MET A 123 1.07 -7.87 -13.64
C MET A 123 0.48 -8.80 -14.69
N LYS A 124 -0.74 -8.52 -15.14
CA LYS A 124 -1.42 -9.24 -16.25
C LYS A 124 -0.78 -8.91 -17.62
N LEU A 125 0.54 -8.64 -17.65
CA LEU A 125 1.27 -8.34 -18.88
C LEU A 125 1.60 -9.61 -19.64
N GLN A 126 1.42 -9.59 -20.95
CA GLN A 126 1.73 -10.70 -21.85
C GLN A 126 2.62 -10.23 -23.01
N GLY A 127 3.29 -11.18 -23.65
CA GLY A 127 4.04 -10.95 -24.87
C GLY A 127 5.13 -9.87 -24.71
N PHE A 128 5.19 -8.95 -25.67
CA PHE A 128 6.22 -7.91 -25.75
C PHE A 128 6.29 -6.98 -24.55
N SER A 129 5.13 -6.60 -23.96
CA SER A 129 5.09 -5.72 -22.79
C SER A 129 5.74 -6.38 -21.56
N LYS A 130 5.53 -7.69 -21.36
CA LYS A 130 6.18 -8.47 -20.31
C LYS A 130 7.70 -8.52 -20.53
N PHE A 131 8.14 -8.76 -21.76
CA PHE A 131 9.55 -8.80 -22.13
C PHE A 131 10.24 -7.46 -21.85
N VAL A 132 9.65 -6.34 -22.27
CA VAL A 132 10.18 -4.98 -22.02
C VAL A 132 10.28 -4.71 -20.52
N LEU A 133 9.25 -4.98 -19.73
CA LEU A 133 9.30 -4.76 -18.29
C LEU A 133 10.38 -5.62 -17.62
N LYS A 134 10.50 -6.89 -18.01
CA LYS A 134 11.54 -7.79 -17.51
C LYS A 134 12.95 -7.26 -17.82
N SER A 135 13.16 -6.76 -19.02
CA SER A 135 14.42 -6.14 -19.42
C SER A 135 14.73 -4.87 -18.62
N LEU A 136 13.73 -4.01 -18.39
CA LEU A 136 13.87 -2.81 -17.57
C LEU A 136 14.20 -3.13 -16.11
N VAL A 137 13.55 -4.13 -15.51
CA VAL A 137 13.83 -4.60 -14.16
C VAL A 137 15.28 -5.13 -14.09
N ASN A 138 15.65 -6.07 -14.98
CA ASN A 138 16.98 -6.66 -14.98
C ASN A 138 18.11 -5.64 -15.24
N TYR A 139 17.80 -4.53 -15.90
CA TYR A 139 18.76 -3.44 -16.09
C TYR A 139 18.81 -2.47 -14.90
N SER A 140 17.68 -2.09 -14.33
CA SER A 140 17.60 -1.02 -13.32
C SER A 140 17.81 -1.49 -11.87
N TYR A 141 17.37 -2.70 -11.52
CA TYR A 141 17.44 -3.21 -10.15
C TYR A 141 18.85 -3.53 -9.64
N PRO A 142 19.82 -3.95 -10.50
CA PRO A 142 21.22 -4.04 -10.08
C PRO A 142 21.84 -2.70 -9.65
N MET A 143 21.22 -1.56 -10.01
CA MET A 143 21.68 -0.23 -9.57
C MET A 143 21.23 0.09 -8.12
N ALA A 144 20.34 -0.71 -7.54
CA ALA A 144 19.92 -0.54 -6.16
C ALA A 144 20.91 -1.17 -5.19
N ASP A 145 21.17 -0.47 -4.08
CA ASP A 145 21.97 -1.00 -2.99
C ASP A 145 21.24 -2.15 -2.28
N ARG A 146 19.93 -2.08 -2.20
CA ARG A 146 19.06 -3.16 -1.69
C ARG A 146 17.70 -3.15 -2.40
N VAL A 147 17.14 -4.34 -2.58
CA VAL A 147 15.78 -4.57 -3.02
C VAL A 147 15.04 -5.30 -1.90
N VAL A 148 14.14 -4.60 -1.23
CA VAL A 148 13.38 -5.11 -0.09
C VAL A 148 12.07 -5.69 -0.60
N CYS A 149 11.88 -6.98 -0.44
CA CYS A 149 10.61 -7.66 -0.64
C CYS A 149 9.87 -7.76 0.70
N VAL A 150 8.58 -7.47 0.71
CA VAL A 150 7.79 -7.41 1.96
C VAL A 150 7.43 -8.77 2.55
N SER A 151 7.77 -9.85 1.86
CA SER A 151 7.66 -11.24 2.35
C SER A 151 8.56 -12.18 1.54
N ASN A 152 8.83 -13.38 2.07
CA ASN A 152 9.57 -14.40 1.32
C ASN A 152 8.84 -14.81 0.04
N GLY A 153 7.49 -14.92 0.08
CA GLY A 153 6.72 -15.23 -1.12
C GLY A 153 6.84 -14.16 -2.22
N VAL A 154 6.93 -12.87 -1.85
CA VAL A 154 7.19 -11.80 -2.84
C VAL A 154 8.62 -11.92 -3.38
N LEU A 155 9.60 -12.25 -2.54
CA LEU A 155 11.00 -12.40 -2.95
C LEU A 155 11.17 -13.58 -3.93
N GLU A 156 10.58 -14.72 -3.64
CA GLU A 156 10.64 -15.91 -4.48
C GLU A 156 9.96 -15.68 -5.82
N ASP A 157 8.73 -15.15 -5.81
CA ASP A 157 8.01 -14.79 -7.04
C ASP A 157 8.76 -13.74 -7.87
N PHE A 158 9.36 -12.75 -7.24
CA PHE A 158 10.17 -11.74 -7.93
C PHE A 158 11.37 -12.38 -8.66
N ARG A 159 12.09 -13.27 -8.00
CA ARG A 159 13.21 -14.02 -8.60
C ARG A 159 12.74 -14.84 -9.80
N GLU A 160 11.68 -15.61 -9.63
CA GLU A 160 11.16 -16.49 -10.68
C GLU A 160 10.59 -15.68 -11.85
N TYR A 161 9.70 -14.73 -11.57
CA TYR A 161 8.99 -13.96 -12.60
C TYR A 161 9.94 -13.15 -13.48
N TYR A 162 10.93 -12.48 -12.88
CA TYR A 162 11.91 -11.68 -13.62
C TYR A 162 13.17 -12.45 -14.01
N GLY A 163 13.44 -13.62 -13.46
CA GLY A 163 14.72 -14.33 -13.59
C GLY A 163 15.84 -13.57 -12.90
N TYR A 164 15.57 -12.92 -11.77
CA TYR A 164 16.50 -12.03 -11.09
C TYR A 164 17.42 -12.79 -10.13
N GLN A 165 18.74 -12.78 -10.38
CA GLN A 165 19.74 -13.59 -9.65
C GLN A 165 20.71 -12.77 -8.76
N GLN A 166 20.50 -11.47 -8.63
CA GLN A 166 21.42 -10.63 -7.84
C GLN A 166 21.25 -10.84 -6.33
N SER A 167 22.33 -10.63 -5.58
CA SER A 167 22.38 -10.82 -4.12
C SER A 167 21.85 -9.65 -3.29
N ASN A 168 21.39 -8.57 -3.94
CA ASN A 168 20.87 -7.37 -3.26
C ASN A 168 19.41 -7.49 -2.80
N LEU A 169 18.74 -8.63 -3.07
CA LEU A 169 17.40 -8.94 -2.58
C LEU A 169 17.43 -9.33 -1.10
N VAL A 170 16.53 -8.73 -0.31
CA VAL A 170 16.32 -9.06 1.10
C VAL A 170 14.83 -9.07 1.43
N THR A 171 14.42 -9.90 2.38
CA THR A 171 13.07 -9.85 2.94
C THR A 171 13.07 -8.97 4.18
N ILE A 172 12.22 -7.93 4.19
CA ILE A 172 11.91 -7.14 5.38
C ILE A 172 10.39 -6.97 5.42
N TYR A 173 9.76 -7.58 6.41
CA TYR A 173 8.32 -7.49 6.59
C TYR A 173 7.87 -6.06 6.89
N ASN A 174 6.66 -5.71 6.46
CA ASN A 174 6.11 -4.40 6.78
C ASN A 174 5.91 -4.25 8.29
N PRO A 175 6.18 -3.06 8.87
CA PRO A 175 5.73 -2.77 10.23
C PRO A 175 4.20 -2.74 10.22
N VAL A 176 3.59 -3.54 11.11
CA VAL A 176 2.12 -3.65 11.17
C VAL A 176 1.58 -2.86 12.35
N ILE A 177 2.32 -2.82 13.44
CA ILE A 177 1.90 -2.20 14.70
C ILE A 177 2.93 -1.14 15.09
N ASP A 178 2.45 0.06 15.35
CA ASP A 178 3.19 1.16 15.95
C ASP A 178 2.44 1.69 17.19
N ASP A 179 3.00 2.67 17.89
CA ASP A 179 2.37 3.23 19.09
C ASP A 179 1.00 3.86 18.80
N SER A 180 0.80 4.35 17.58
CA SER A 180 -0.48 4.92 17.15
C SER A 180 -1.58 3.86 17.00
N TYR A 181 -1.23 2.59 16.79
CA TYR A 181 -2.19 1.51 16.66
C TYR A 181 -3.08 1.37 17.89
N PHE A 182 -2.48 1.39 19.10
CA PHE A 182 -3.24 1.24 20.34
C PHE A 182 -4.15 2.44 20.59
N VAL A 183 -3.74 3.64 20.22
CA VAL A 183 -4.57 4.85 20.29
C VAL A 183 -5.74 4.73 19.30
N LYS A 184 -5.48 4.33 18.07
CA LYS A 184 -6.49 4.13 17.02
C LYS A 184 -7.49 3.03 17.39
N LEU A 185 -7.03 1.95 18.03
CA LEU A 185 -7.88 0.85 18.50
C LEU A 185 -8.89 1.33 19.56
N GLN A 186 -8.49 2.28 20.43
CA GLN A 186 -9.36 2.81 21.49
C GLN A 186 -10.31 3.92 21.01
N ALA A 187 -10.13 4.41 19.78
CA ALA A 187 -10.99 5.45 19.26
C ALA A 187 -12.48 5.02 19.27
N PRO A 188 -13.39 5.93 19.61
CA PRO A 188 -14.83 5.62 19.59
C PRO A 188 -15.28 5.36 18.15
N VAL A 189 -16.09 4.34 17.99
CA VAL A 189 -16.80 4.02 16.74
C VAL A 189 -18.15 3.45 17.08
N THR A 190 -19.15 3.84 16.31
CA THR A 190 -20.53 3.34 16.44
C THR A 190 -20.95 2.64 15.17
N HIS A 191 -21.60 1.52 15.31
CA HIS A 191 -22.19 0.80 14.20
C HIS A 191 -23.42 0.02 14.65
N ARG A 192 -24.44 -0.08 13.80
CA ARG A 192 -25.72 -0.78 14.12
C ARG A 192 -25.54 -2.25 14.50
N PHE A 193 -24.40 -2.86 14.20
CA PHE A 193 -24.11 -4.25 14.53
C PHE A 193 -23.31 -4.42 15.83
N PHE A 194 -22.95 -3.34 16.53
CA PHE A 194 -22.21 -3.42 17.80
C PHE A 194 -23.14 -3.57 19.01
N GLU A 195 -23.95 -4.60 18.96
CA GLU A 195 -24.86 -4.96 20.05
C GLU A 195 -24.34 -6.21 20.79
N PRO A 196 -24.56 -6.33 22.12
CA PRO A 196 -23.93 -7.39 22.92
C PRO A 196 -24.24 -8.82 22.48
N ASN A 197 -25.36 -9.04 21.79
CA ASN A 197 -25.80 -10.38 21.36
C ASN A 197 -25.43 -10.71 19.93
N LEU A 198 -24.78 -9.79 19.23
CA LEU A 198 -24.38 -9.98 17.83
C LEU A 198 -22.89 -10.34 17.73
N LYS A 199 -22.59 -11.30 16.87
CA LYS A 199 -21.23 -11.72 16.55
C LYS A 199 -20.80 -11.06 15.26
N VAL A 200 -19.87 -10.12 15.34
CA VAL A 200 -19.42 -9.35 14.19
C VAL A 200 -18.23 -10.03 13.53
N ILE A 201 -18.35 -10.29 12.24
CA ILE A 201 -17.27 -10.71 11.36
C ILE A 201 -16.83 -9.48 10.55
N MET A 202 -15.54 -9.24 10.48
CA MET A 202 -15.00 -8.09 9.77
C MET A 202 -14.06 -8.47 8.65
N ALA A 203 -14.11 -7.67 7.59
CA ALA A 203 -13.07 -7.65 6.56
C ALA A 203 -12.73 -6.20 6.19
N VAL A 204 -11.48 -5.94 5.81
CA VAL A 204 -11.01 -4.61 5.42
C VAL A 204 -10.17 -4.72 4.16
N GLY A 205 -10.49 -3.92 3.15
CA GLY A 205 -9.68 -3.88 1.95
C GLY A 205 -10.33 -3.16 0.79
N ARG A 206 -9.56 -2.95 -0.28
CA ARG A 206 -10.10 -2.39 -1.52
C ARG A 206 -11.09 -3.38 -2.14
N LEU A 207 -12.26 -2.91 -2.56
CA LEU A 207 -13.29 -3.75 -3.19
C LEU A 207 -12.88 -4.08 -4.63
N THR A 208 -11.96 -5.03 -4.77
CA THR A 208 -11.37 -5.49 -6.04
C THR A 208 -11.41 -7.01 -6.15
N GLU A 209 -11.24 -7.55 -7.35
CA GLU A 209 -11.18 -8.99 -7.62
C GLU A 209 -10.17 -9.73 -6.71
N ALA A 210 -9.00 -9.10 -6.48
CA ALA A 210 -7.93 -9.70 -5.66
C ALA A 210 -8.33 -9.95 -4.20
N LYS A 211 -9.32 -9.22 -3.65
CA LYS A 211 -9.82 -9.39 -2.29
C LYS A 211 -10.95 -10.39 -2.18
N ASN A 212 -11.59 -10.74 -3.29
CA ASN A 212 -12.60 -11.79 -3.41
C ASN A 212 -13.75 -11.71 -2.38
N PHE A 213 -14.21 -10.49 -2.08
CA PHE A 213 -15.30 -10.26 -1.11
C PHE A 213 -16.63 -10.87 -1.55
N ALA A 214 -16.84 -11.09 -2.84
CA ALA A 214 -18.01 -11.82 -3.31
C ALA A 214 -18.08 -13.25 -2.73
N ASN A 215 -16.93 -13.94 -2.64
CA ASN A 215 -16.87 -15.25 -2.01
C ASN A 215 -17.12 -15.17 -0.49
N LEU A 216 -16.59 -14.14 0.17
CA LEU A 216 -16.85 -13.90 1.59
C LEU A 216 -18.34 -13.70 1.86
N ILE A 217 -19.04 -12.89 1.07
CA ILE A 217 -20.50 -12.66 1.21
C ILE A 217 -21.30 -13.97 1.02
N ARG A 218 -20.95 -14.78 0.02
CA ARG A 218 -21.57 -16.09 -0.20
C ARG A 218 -21.32 -17.07 0.96
N ALA A 219 -20.09 -17.11 1.48
CA ALA A 219 -19.75 -17.93 2.64
C ALA A 219 -20.49 -17.48 3.89
N PHE A 220 -20.56 -16.15 4.10
CA PHE A 220 -21.33 -15.56 5.20
C PHE A 220 -22.83 -15.88 5.11
N ALA A 221 -23.44 -15.88 3.93
CA ALA A 221 -24.83 -16.27 3.74
C ALA A 221 -25.13 -17.66 4.33
N ARG A 222 -24.25 -18.63 4.06
CA ARG A 222 -24.37 -20.01 4.60
C ARG A 222 -24.16 -20.05 6.11
N LEU A 223 -23.21 -19.29 6.64
CA LEU A 223 -22.98 -19.21 8.07
C LEU A 223 -24.16 -18.58 8.80
N HIS A 224 -24.70 -17.48 8.26
CA HIS A 224 -25.82 -16.76 8.85
C HIS A 224 -27.08 -17.62 8.97
N GLN A 225 -27.36 -18.51 8.02
CA GLN A 225 -28.46 -19.48 8.11
C GLN A 225 -28.32 -20.42 9.32
N GLN A 226 -27.08 -20.77 9.70
CA GLN A 226 -26.79 -21.64 10.85
C GLN A 226 -26.66 -20.84 12.17
N GLN A 227 -26.24 -19.58 12.09
CA GLN A 227 -25.99 -18.69 13.21
C GLN A 227 -26.62 -17.31 12.95
N PRO A 228 -27.93 -17.12 13.21
CA PRO A 228 -28.66 -15.89 12.87
C PRO A 228 -28.20 -14.63 13.60
N ASN A 229 -27.43 -14.76 14.68
CA ASN A 229 -26.85 -13.64 15.42
C ASN A 229 -25.53 -13.12 14.83
N THR A 230 -25.05 -13.67 13.70
CA THR A 230 -23.83 -13.17 13.02
C THR A 230 -24.14 -11.94 12.16
N ARG A 231 -23.14 -11.05 12.05
CA ARG A 231 -23.16 -9.86 11.19
C ARG A 231 -21.84 -9.75 10.45
N LEU A 232 -21.85 -9.21 9.23
CA LEU A 232 -20.65 -9.00 8.43
C LEU A 232 -20.49 -7.51 8.11
N ILE A 233 -19.31 -6.97 8.40
CA ILE A 233 -18.90 -5.61 8.01
C ILE A 233 -17.70 -5.72 7.08
N ILE A 234 -17.80 -5.12 5.88
CA ILE A 234 -16.68 -5.03 4.92
C ILE A 234 -16.33 -3.55 4.74
N LEU A 235 -15.22 -3.12 5.34
CA LEU A 235 -14.72 -1.74 5.21
C LEU A 235 -13.87 -1.60 3.96
N GLY A 236 -14.17 -0.60 3.16
CA GLY A 236 -13.39 -0.22 1.99
C GLY A 236 -14.21 0.28 0.81
N GLU A 237 -13.49 0.74 -0.21
CA GLU A 237 -14.05 1.19 -1.49
C GLU A 237 -13.33 0.51 -2.64
N GLY A 238 -13.95 0.49 -3.82
CA GLY A 238 -13.35 -0.06 -5.03
C GLY A 238 -14.33 -0.29 -6.17
N GLU A 239 -13.80 -0.75 -7.27
CA GLU A 239 -14.51 -0.95 -8.53
C GLU A 239 -15.68 -1.95 -8.44
N LEU A 240 -15.61 -2.91 -7.51
CA LEU A 240 -16.65 -3.94 -7.34
C LEU A 240 -17.77 -3.54 -6.37
N ARG A 241 -17.82 -2.28 -5.88
CA ARG A 241 -18.84 -1.87 -4.90
C ARG A 241 -20.27 -2.22 -5.35
N GLN A 242 -20.66 -1.80 -6.54
CA GLN A 242 -22.02 -2.03 -7.05
C GLN A 242 -22.33 -3.53 -7.18
N GLU A 243 -21.37 -4.32 -7.67
CA GLU A 243 -21.53 -5.77 -7.80
C GLU A 243 -21.74 -6.44 -6.43
N LEU A 244 -20.97 -6.03 -5.42
CA LEU A 244 -21.10 -6.58 -4.07
C LEU A 244 -22.41 -6.16 -3.39
N GLU A 245 -22.89 -4.95 -3.63
CA GLU A 245 -24.20 -4.47 -3.16
C GLU A 245 -25.35 -5.24 -3.81
N HIS A 246 -25.27 -5.51 -5.13
CA HIS A 246 -26.24 -6.36 -5.81
C HIS A 246 -26.22 -7.79 -5.27
N LEU A 247 -25.02 -8.38 -5.11
CA LEU A 247 -24.90 -9.73 -4.54
C LEU A 247 -25.50 -9.83 -3.12
N ARG A 248 -25.27 -8.79 -2.29
CA ARG A 248 -25.89 -8.68 -0.96
C ARG A 248 -27.44 -8.65 -1.05
N ALA A 249 -27.98 -7.90 -2.01
CA ALA A 249 -29.41 -7.80 -2.26
C ALA A 249 -30.00 -9.13 -2.74
N ASP A 250 -29.39 -9.76 -3.74
CA ASP A 250 -29.83 -11.04 -4.31
C ASP A 250 -29.88 -12.18 -3.28
N LEU A 251 -28.99 -12.12 -2.29
CA LEU A 251 -28.95 -13.08 -1.18
C LEU A 251 -29.82 -12.69 0.02
N GLY A 252 -30.55 -11.56 -0.04
CA GLY A 252 -31.42 -11.09 1.04
C GLY A 252 -30.68 -10.67 2.32
N LEU A 253 -29.42 -10.20 2.21
CA LEU A 253 -28.53 -9.94 3.36
C LEU A 253 -28.45 -8.46 3.78
N HIS A 254 -29.40 -7.61 3.37
CA HIS A 254 -29.37 -6.17 3.65
C HIS A 254 -29.22 -5.80 5.13
N ASP A 255 -29.89 -6.56 6.01
CA ASP A 255 -29.93 -6.28 7.44
C ASP A 255 -28.76 -6.88 8.22
N VAL A 256 -27.96 -7.74 7.59
CA VAL A 256 -26.93 -8.53 8.27
C VAL A 256 -25.52 -8.39 7.65
N VAL A 257 -25.42 -7.81 6.45
CA VAL A 257 -24.15 -7.46 5.79
C VAL A 257 -24.14 -5.95 5.56
N ASP A 258 -23.06 -5.29 5.94
CA ASP A 258 -22.85 -3.87 5.69
C ASP A 258 -21.53 -3.60 4.97
N LEU A 259 -21.58 -2.65 4.02
CA LEU A 259 -20.44 -2.10 3.28
C LEU A 259 -20.40 -0.59 3.54
N PRO A 260 -19.97 -0.12 4.74
CA PRO A 260 -20.09 1.29 5.12
C PRO A 260 -19.11 2.21 4.33
N GLY A 261 -18.21 1.64 3.53
CA GLY A 261 -17.26 2.41 2.75
C GLY A 261 -15.87 2.45 3.35
N PHE A 262 -15.06 3.40 2.89
CA PHE A 262 -13.70 3.60 3.38
C PHE A 262 -13.74 4.29 4.75
N ASP A 263 -13.04 3.70 5.71
CA ASP A 263 -12.76 4.33 6.99
C ASP A 263 -11.24 4.56 7.15
N ALA A 264 -10.87 5.76 7.61
CA ALA A 264 -9.48 6.10 7.86
C ALA A 264 -8.89 5.31 9.04
N ASN A 265 -9.74 4.93 10.01
CA ASN A 265 -9.35 4.17 11.19
C ASN A 265 -10.12 2.83 11.33
N PRO A 266 -9.86 1.84 10.49
CA PRO A 266 -10.51 0.54 10.59
C PRO A 266 -10.18 -0.20 11.90
N TYR A 267 -9.10 0.17 12.58
CA TYR A 267 -8.67 -0.46 13.84
C TYR A 267 -9.69 -0.29 14.95
N ALA A 268 -10.41 0.83 15.01
CA ALA A 268 -11.45 1.07 16.02
C ALA A 268 -12.57 0.03 16.00
N TYR A 269 -12.82 -0.59 14.86
CA TYR A 269 -13.82 -1.65 14.69
C TYR A 269 -13.35 -3.01 15.25
N PHE A 270 -12.02 -3.26 15.27
CA PHE A 270 -11.48 -4.59 15.65
C PHE A 270 -11.86 -5.03 17.05
N LYS A 271 -12.03 -4.10 17.98
CA LYS A 271 -12.45 -4.42 19.36
C LYS A 271 -13.87 -5.00 19.46
N TYR A 272 -14.67 -4.84 18.41
CA TYR A 272 -16.03 -5.38 18.34
C TYR A 272 -16.13 -6.62 17.45
N ALA A 273 -15.04 -7.02 16.79
CA ALA A 273 -15.01 -8.15 15.89
C ALA A 273 -14.71 -9.46 16.63
N GLU A 274 -15.58 -10.46 16.46
CA GLU A 274 -15.33 -11.83 16.88
C GLU A 274 -14.32 -12.53 15.95
N LEU A 275 -14.37 -12.18 14.66
CA LEU A 275 -13.50 -12.76 13.62
C LEU A 275 -13.12 -11.70 12.60
N PHE A 276 -11.85 -11.68 12.22
CA PHE A 276 -11.34 -10.89 11.10
C PHE A 276 -10.97 -11.82 9.94
N VAL A 277 -11.46 -11.50 8.72
CA VAL A 277 -11.22 -12.25 7.49
C VAL A 277 -10.38 -11.43 6.54
N LEU A 278 -9.32 -12.05 5.99
CA LEU A 278 -8.38 -11.45 5.04
C LEU A 278 -8.66 -11.89 3.61
#